data_5eff50d41ce0222cf4026698a1e3ba89
#
_entry.id   5eff50d41ce0222cf4026698a1e3ba89
#
_cell.length_a   1.000
_cell.length_b   1.000
_cell.length_c   1.000
_cell.angle_alpha   90.00
_cell.angle_beta   90.00
_cell.angle_gamma   90.00
#
_symmetry.space_group_name_H-M   'P 1'
#
loop_
_entity.id
_entity.type
_entity.pdbx_description
1 polymer ?
#
loop_
_entity_poly.entity_id
_entity_poly.type
_entity_poly.pdbx_seq_one_letter_code
_entity_poly.pdbx_strand_id
1 'polypeptide(L)'
;MKNDSRKPRAARDEKRRKSDDQAADGKRLTYAEALLLEEVLAAPPRAGRVLVAGNRSGVVVAEAMRAWPEAAVYAHAFDAHHARAIRDHLVGCGLDSEHVLCTPQVGEGYASALFMTTPRSMSAELVLDQLQDIYLSLAEGGSLLAAFEGDPDAALKTMRLVWPTVHVARRAKHAVLFRAVRRGEPRKTRSFASDWEASVPGGGKVTFTSLPGCFCHRRADDGGLALAEIAAREVEAFAAQGASRLNLLDMGCGCGLVGLLVADAARRVHLPQTSLTLIDSHARAIEAARLNAARMGIPAELILADDGLPRGRVGEFDLFVGNPPYYSDYRIAEVFLETAYRALRPGGVCLSVVKTATGLLPLQETYFKTAEVIKRRGYCVLRSVRA
;
A
#
# COMPACT_ATOMS: atom_id res chain seq x y z
N MET A 1 -47.72 19.19 5.49
CA MET A 1 -46.93 18.28 4.63
C MET A 1 -45.53 18.90 4.48
N LYS A 2 -44.54 18.47 5.23
CA LYS A 2 -43.14 18.90 5.09
C LYS A 2 -42.40 17.86 4.26
N ASN A 3 -41.95 18.29 3.08
CA ASN A 3 -41.27 17.45 2.10
C ASN A 3 -39.79 17.27 2.58
N ASP A 4 -39.47 16.11 3.14
CA ASP A 4 -38.12 15.76 3.62
C ASP A 4 -37.31 15.15 2.45
N SER A 5 -36.65 16.02 1.67
CA SER A 5 -35.80 15.64 0.54
C SER A 5 -34.41 15.22 1.02
N ARG A 6 -34.27 14.11 1.73
CA ARG A 6 -32.98 13.48 2.01
C ARG A 6 -32.52 12.75 0.75
N LYS A 7 -31.52 13.33 0.06
CA LYS A 7 -30.83 12.61 -1.02
C LYS A 7 -30.30 11.25 -0.53
N PRO A 8 -30.40 10.17 -1.31
CA PRO A 8 -29.95 8.83 -0.93
C PRO A 8 -28.48 8.84 -0.50
N ARG A 9 -28.14 8.08 0.55
CA ARG A 9 -26.80 7.96 1.13
C ARG A 9 -25.73 7.61 0.07
N ALA A 10 -26.09 6.79 -0.93
CA ALA A 10 -25.23 6.42 -2.06
C ALA A 10 -24.78 7.62 -2.91
N ALA A 11 -25.66 8.59 -3.20
CA ALA A 11 -25.31 9.78 -3.98
C ALA A 11 -24.41 10.77 -3.21
N ARG A 12 -24.50 10.79 -1.87
CA ARG A 12 -23.56 11.54 -1.01
C ARG A 12 -22.19 10.87 -0.98
N ASP A 13 -22.15 9.53 -0.94
CA ASP A 13 -20.90 8.77 -0.90
C ASP A 13 -20.17 8.82 -2.25
N GLU A 14 -20.89 8.82 -3.36
CA GLU A 14 -20.31 8.97 -4.72
C GLU A 14 -19.74 10.39 -4.97
N LYS A 15 -20.45 11.44 -4.55
CA LYS A 15 -19.95 12.83 -4.66
C LYS A 15 -18.73 13.08 -3.78
N ARG A 16 -18.67 12.38 -2.65
CA ARG A 16 -17.54 12.45 -1.72
C ARG A 16 -16.36 11.61 -2.19
N ARG A 17 -16.60 10.45 -2.87
CA ARG A 17 -15.54 9.68 -3.55
C ARG A 17 -14.89 10.49 -4.67
N LYS A 18 -15.66 11.17 -5.52
CA LYS A 18 -15.13 12.04 -6.58
C LYS A 18 -14.32 13.22 -6.04
N SER A 19 -14.64 13.76 -4.85
CA SER A 19 -13.85 14.82 -4.22
C SER A 19 -12.55 14.30 -3.61
N ASP A 20 -12.54 13.06 -3.12
CA ASP A 20 -11.37 12.42 -2.51
C ASP A 20 -10.40 11.92 -3.62
N ASP A 21 -10.94 11.45 -4.76
CA ASP A 21 -10.14 11.11 -5.96
C ASP A 21 -9.48 12.35 -6.58
N GLN A 22 -10.14 13.51 -6.56
CA GLN A 22 -9.55 14.79 -7.02
C GLN A 22 -8.47 15.33 -6.07
N ALA A 23 -8.54 15.00 -4.77
CA ALA A 23 -7.47 15.30 -3.82
C ALA A 23 -6.28 14.33 -3.97
N ALA A 24 -6.54 13.08 -4.38
CA ALA A 24 -5.51 12.11 -4.71
C ALA A 24 -4.73 12.46 -6.01
N ASP A 25 -5.38 13.17 -6.94
CA ASP A 25 -4.78 13.69 -8.20
C ASP A 25 -3.91 14.96 -7.97
N GLY A 26 -3.63 15.37 -6.73
CA GLY A 26 -2.80 16.54 -6.42
C GLY A 26 -3.45 17.90 -6.72
N LYS A 27 -4.72 17.93 -7.11
CA LYS A 27 -5.42 19.17 -7.53
C LYS A 27 -6.04 19.96 -6.38
N ARG A 28 -6.17 19.35 -5.18
CA ARG A 28 -6.77 20.01 -4.02
C ARG A 28 -6.17 19.50 -2.72
N LEU A 29 -5.67 20.42 -1.88
CA LEU A 29 -5.19 20.10 -0.53
C LEU A 29 -6.31 19.53 0.33
N THR A 30 -5.98 18.55 1.17
CA THR A 30 -6.84 18.11 2.26
C THR A 30 -6.90 19.20 3.35
N TYR A 31 -7.90 19.14 4.21
CA TYR A 31 -7.98 20.10 5.33
C TYR A 31 -6.80 19.98 6.29
N ALA A 32 -6.27 18.77 6.48
CA ALA A 32 -5.09 18.52 7.30
C ALA A 32 -3.82 19.12 6.66
N GLU A 33 -3.63 18.96 5.35
CA GLU A 33 -2.53 19.57 4.61
C GLU A 33 -2.61 21.11 4.67
N ALA A 34 -3.78 21.69 4.42
CA ALA A 34 -3.97 23.12 4.46
C ALA A 34 -3.64 23.70 5.86
N LEU A 35 -4.06 23.01 6.93
CA LEU A 35 -3.81 23.45 8.30
C LEU A 35 -2.32 23.36 8.67
N LEU A 36 -1.60 22.33 8.23
CA LEU A 36 -0.15 22.22 8.40
C LEU A 36 0.60 23.25 7.56
N LEU A 37 0.16 23.50 6.33
CA LEU A 37 0.75 24.51 5.47
C LEU A 37 0.72 25.91 6.09
N GLU A 38 -0.42 26.31 6.66
CA GLU A 38 -0.53 27.57 7.35
C GLU A 38 0.47 27.67 8.54
N GLU A 39 0.68 26.59 9.29
CA GLU A 39 1.65 26.56 10.38
C GLU A 39 3.12 26.59 9.87
N VAL A 40 3.41 25.91 8.75
CA VAL A 40 4.73 25.95 8.12
C VAL A 40 5.10 27.36 7.72
N LEU A 41 4.17 28.06 7.07
CA LEU A 41 4.39 29.42 6.59
C LEU A 41 4.46 30.46 7.73
N ALA A 42 3.79 30.21 8.86
CA ALA A 42 3.80 31.10 10.01
C ALA A 42 4.94 30.80 11.01
N ALA A 43 5.57 29.62 10.92
CA ALA A 43 6.60 29.21 11.86
C ALA A 43 7.95 29.89 11.56
N PRO A 44 8.79 30.16 12.58
CA PRO A 44 10.17 30.57 12.35
C PRO A 44 10.93 29.44 11.60
N PRO A 45 12.02 29.79 10.88
CA PRO A 45 12.87 28.82 10.21
C PRO A 45 13.34 27.71 11.16
N ARG A 46 13.36 26.47 10.67
CA ARG A 46 13.85 25.31 11.39
C ARG A 46 15.20 24.89 10.84
N ALA A 47 15.97 24.18 11.64
CA ALA A 47 17.24 23.56 11.26
C ALA A 47 17.22 22.07 11.60
N GLY A 48 18.19 21.33 11.09
CA GLY A 48 18.32 19.89 11.27
C GLY A 48 17.39 19.08 10.39
N ARG A 49 17.18 17.81 10.73
CA ARG A 49 16.36 16.90 9.94
C ARG A 49 14.88 17.07 10.31
N VAL A 50 14.04 17.30 9.30
CA VAL A 50 12.59 17.45 9.44
C VAL A 50 11.88 16.34 8.68
N LEU A 51 11.04 15.56 9.34
CA LEU A 51 10.21 14.53 8.72
C LEU A 51 8.85 15.10 8.34
N VAL A 52 8.37 14.80 7.13
CA VAL A 52 6.98 15.04 6.67
C VAL A 52 6.35 13.71 6.32
N ALA A 53 5.39 13.24 7.10
CA ALA A 53 4.75 11.94 6.96
C ALA A 53 3.22 12.05 6.75
N GLY A 54 2.63 11.06 6.07
CA GLY A 54 1.19 11.04 5.72
C GLY A 54 0.84 11.94 4.53
N ASN A 55 1.82 12.58 3.92
CA ASN A 55 1.67 13.46 2.76
C ASN A 55 1.43 12.64 1.46
N ARG A 56 0.64 13.22 0.54
CA ARG A 56 0.34 12.64 -0.77
C ARG A 56 0.63 13.59 -1.93
N SER A 57 0.52 14.91 -1.69
CA SER A 57 0.59 15.93 -2.74
C SER A 57 1.99 16.50 -2.96
N GLY A 58 2.89 16.40 -1.99
CA GLY A 58 4.20 17.05 -2.00
C GLY A 58 4.18 18.54 -1.61
N VAL A 59 3.01 19.19 -1.56
CA VAL A 59 2.92 20.65 -1.33
C VAL A 59 3.49 21.05 0.03
N VAL A 60 3.12 20.36 1.12
CA VAL A 60 3.63 20.68 2.46
C VAL A 60 5.15 20.47 2.54
N VAL A 61 5.70 19.48 1.81
CA VAL A 61 7.14 19.25 1.71
C VAL A 61 7.83 20.42 1.01
N ALA A 62 7.33 20.80 -0.17
CA ALA A 62 7.89 21.89 -0.98
C ALA A 62 7.90 23.21 -0.20
N GLU A 63 6.82 23.54 0.48
CA GLU A 63 6.73 24.77 1.28
C GLU A 63 7.61 24.71 2.54
N ALA A 64 7.75 23.55 3.18
CA ALA A 64 8.68 23.37 4.29
C ALA A 64 10.14 23.57 3.83
N MET A 65 10.52 23.03 2.66
CA MET A 65 11.87 23.25 2.07
C MET A 65 12.15 24.73 1.78
N ARG A 66 11.16 25.48 1.28
CA ARG A 66 11.28 26.92 1.00
C ARG A 66 11.34 27.76 2.27
N ALA A 67 10.48 27.43 3.25
CA ALA A 67 10.39 28.18 4.50
C ALA A 67 11.57 27.92 5.45
N TRP A 68 12.21 26.74 5.33
CA TRP A 68 13.27 26.29 6.22
C TRP A 68 14.52 25.85 5.45
N PRO A 69 15.26 26.76 4.81
CA PRO A 69 16.39 26.43 3.92
C PRO A 69 17.56 25.76 4.64
N GLU A 70 17.68 25.92 5.97
CA GLU A 70 18.69 25.26 6.80
C GLU A 70 18.27 23.84 7.26
N ALA A 71 17.03 23.40 6.94
CA ALA A 71 16.54 22.08 7.31
C ALA A 71 16.73 21.08 6.17
N ALA A 72 17.16 19.86 6.51
CA ALA A 72 17.07 18.71 5.62
C ALA A 72 15.67 18.11 5.75
N VAL A 73 14.77 18.41 4.80
CA VAL A 73 13.38 17.98 4.82
C VAL A 73 13.24 16.61 4.15
N TYR A 74 12.76 15.62 4.89
CA TYR A 74 12.50 14.26 4.44
C TYR A 74 11.00 14.04 4.29
N ALA A 75 10.56 13.59 3.13
CA ALA A 75 9.19 13.15 2.93
C ALA A 75 9.11 11.62 3.08
N HIS A 76 8.10 11.12 3.78
CA HIS A 76 7.87 9.68 3.90
C HIS A 76 6.49 9.29 3.40
N ALA A 77 6.44 8.27 2.54
CA ALA A 77 5.23 7.60 2.10
C ALA A 77 5.42 6.08 2.19
N PHE A 78 4.34 5.35 2.50
CA PHE A 78 4.37 3.89 2.44
C PHE A 78 4.11 3.37 1.03
N ASP A 79 3.50 4.16 0.17
CA ASP A 79 3.08 3.77 -1.18
C ASP A 79 3.96 4.42 -2.24
N ALA A 80 4.47 3.65 -3.18
CA ALA A 80 5.36 4.08 -4.25
C ALA A 80 4.71 5.13 -5.16
N HIS A 81 3.39 5.03 -5.40
CA HIS A 81 2.64 6.01 -6.17
C HIS A 81 2.65 7.39 -5.47
N HIS A 82 2.41 7.42 -4.15
CA HIS A 82 2.49 8.66 -3.39
C HIS A 82 3.92 9.22 -3.35
N ALA A 83 4.92 8.36 -3.15
CA ALA A 83 6.33 8.77 -3.17
C ALA A 83 6.72 9.38 -4.53
N ARG A 84 6.26 8.77 -5.64
CA ARG A 84 6.47 9.30 -6.99
C ARG A 84 5.77 10.65 -7.17
N ALA A 85 4.50 10.77 -6.79
CA ALA A 85 3.77 12.02 -6.88
C ALA A 85 4.44 13.18 -6.10
N ILE A 86 5.00 12.88 -4.93
CA ILE A 86 5.78 13.85 -4.14
C ILE A 86 7.05 14.26 -4.90
N ARG A 87 7.81 13.29 -5.45
CA ARG A 87 9.03 13.58 -6.24
C ARG A 87 8.71 14.46 -7.46
N ASP A 88 7.68 14.08 -8.22
CA ASP A 88 7.26 14.81 -9.42
C ASP A 88 6.87 16.25 -9.08
N HIS A 89 6.17 16.46 -7.96
CA HIS A 89 5.80 17.78 -7.47
C HIS A 89 7.03 18.61 -7.09
N LEU A 90 7.99 18.03 -6.34
CA LEU A 90 9.23 18.71 -5.95
C LEU A 90 10.06 19.09 -7.17
N VAL A 91 10.27 18.17 -8.10
CA VAL A 91 10.97 18.42 -9.37
C VAL A 91 10.28 19.54 -10.17
N GLY A 92 8.94 19.51 -10.28
CA GLY A 92 8.14 20.54 -10.92
C GLY A 92 8.26 21.92 -10.24
N CYS A 93 8.64 21.95 -8.97
CA CYS A 93 8.92 23.17 -8.19
C CYS A 93 10.40 23.60 -8.24
N GLY A 94 11.27 22.87 -8.93
CA GLY A 94 12.72 23.11 -8.96
C GLY A 94 13.43 22.77 -7.64
N LEU A 95 12.85 21.84 -6.85
CA LEU A 95 13.38 21.40 -5.56
C LEU A 95 13.98 20.00 -5.67
N ASP A 96 14.94 19.70 -4.78
CA ASP A 96 15.53 18.37 -4.66
C ASP A 96 14.51 17.34 -4.15
N SER A 97 14.53 16.15 -4.72
CA SER A 97 13.63 15.04 -4.38
C SER A 97 14.36 13.80 -3.82
N GLU A 98 15.65 13.87 -3.53
CA GLU A 98 16.44 12.73 -3.03
C GLU A 98 15.96 12.23 -1.67
N HIS A 99 15.44 13.12 -0.83
CA HIS A 99 14.95 12.80 0.51
C HIS A 99 13.48 12.32 0.54
N VAL A 100 12.92 11.86 -0.58
CA VAL A 100 11.60 11.22 -0.60
C VAL A 100 11.74 9.72 -0.37
N LEU A 101 11.38 9.28 0.82
CA LEU A 101 11.51 7.91 1.29
C LEU A 101 10.23 7.11 1.04
N CYS A 102 10.39 5.90 0.48
CA CYS A 102 9.32 4.91 0.41
C CYS A 102 9.78 3.64 1.13
N THR A 103 9.59 3.59 2.43
CA THR A 103 10.15 2.57 3.32
C THR A 103 9.09 2.08 4.32
N PRO A 104 9.23 0.87 4.88
CA PRO A 104 8.28 0.36 5.89
C PRO A 104 8.33 1.12 7.22
N GLN A 105 9.39 1.88 7.47
CA GLN A 105 9.62 2.70 8.67
C GLN A 105 10.24 4.05 8.28
N VAL A 106 10.13 5.06 9.13
CA VAL A 106 10.56 6.44 8.82
C VAL A 106 12.06 6.71 9.05
N GLY A 107 12.80 5.80 9.71
CA GLY A 107 14.20 6.03 10.10
C GLY A 107 14.32 6.84 11.41
N GLU A 108 15.50 7.42 11.70
CA GLU A 108 15.82 8.04 13.00
C GLU A 108 16.51 9.40 12.88
N GLY A 109 16.60 10.13 14.00
CA GLY A 109 17.41 11.33 14.13
C GLY A 109 16.77 12.62 13.63
N TYR A 110 15.42 12.71 13.64
CA TYR A 110 14.72 13.92 13.26
C TYR A 110 14.61 14.91 14.42
N ALA A 111 14.87 16.18 14.16
CA ALA A 111 14.67 17.28 15.11
C ALA A 111 13.19 17.66 15.23
N SER A 112 12.43 17.48 14.16
CA SER A 112 10.98 17.71 14.17
C SER A 112 10.27 16.87 13.10
N ALA A 113 8.96 16.68 13.30
CA ALA A 113 8.09 15.99 12.36
C ALA A 113 6.81 16.76 12.10
N LEU A 114 6.33 16.68 10.86
CA LEU A 114 5.00 17.05 10.42
C LEU A 114 4.25 15.76 10.07
N PHE A 115 3.06 15.58 10.62
CA PHE A 115 2.24 14.42 10.33
C PHE A 115 0.83 14.85 9.95
N MET A 116 0.29 14.23 8.91
CA MET A 116 -1.08 14.48 8.49
C MET A 116 -1.81 13.20 8.14
N THR A 117 -3.09 13.14 8.50
CA THR A 117 -3.94 12.00 8.15
C THR A 117 -5.39 12.41 7.98
N THR A 118 -6.10 11.66 7.14
CA THR A 118 -7.55 11.75 6.96
C THR A 118 -8.20 10.42 7.35
N PRO A 119 -9.46 10.40 7.82
CA PRO A 119 -10.13 9.17 8.29
C PRO A 119 -10.21 8.04 7.26
N ARG A 120 -10.04 8.36 5.97
CA ARG A 120 -10.16 7.41 4.86
C ARG A 120 -8.84 6.97 4.27
N SER A 121 -7.75 7.66 4.62
CA SER A 121 -6.45 7.41 4.02
C SER A 121 -5.67 6.30 4.73
N MET A 122 -5.98 6.06 6.00
CA MET A 122 -5.23 5.12 6.84
C MET A 122 -6.16 4.42 7.83
N SER A 123 -5.89 3.15 8.12
CA SER A 123 -6.56 2.46 9.22
C SER A 123 -6.12 3.04 10.58
N ALA A 124 -6.95 2.89 11.61
CA ALA A 124 -6.60 3.36 12.96
C ALA A 124 -5.31 2.72 13.49
N GLU A 125 -5.07 1.45 13.16
CA GLU A 125 -3.83 0.75 13.54
C GLU A 125 -2.61 1.31 12.82
N LEU A 126 -2.74 1.61 11.51
CA LEU A 126 -1.66 2.21 10.73
C LEU A 126 -1.31 3.61 11.26
N VAL A 127 -2.31 4.40 11.64
CA VAL A 127 -2.10 5.73 12.27
C VAL A 127 -1.35 5.61 13.59
N LEU A 128 -1.77 4.68 14.47
CA LEU A 128 -1.11 4.46 15.76
C LEU A 128 0.32 3.97 15.60
N ASP A 129 0.53 3.04 14.68
CA ASP A 129 1.84 2.47 14.42
C ASP A 129 2.79 3.54 13.84
N GLN A 130 2.31 4.36 12.90
CA GLN A 130 3.09 5.47 12.36
C GLN A 130 3.38 6.56 13.40
N LEU A 131 2.44 6.86 14.30
CA LEU A 131 2.69 7.79 15.41
C LEU A 131 3.76 7.27 16.38
N GLN A 132 3.82 5.96 16.64
CA GLN A 132 4.87 5.34 17.42
C GLN A 132 6.23 5.42 16.70
N ASP A 133 6.23 5.10 15.42
CA ASP A 133 7.43 5.17 14.57
C ASP A 133 7.98 6.61 14.55
N ILE A 134 7.13 7.62 14.37
CA ILE A 134 7.50 9.04 14.45
C ILE A 134 8.03 9.40 15.84
N TYR A 135 7.39 8.93 16.93
CA TYR A 135 7.88 9.20 18.28
C TYR A 135 9.31 8.70 18.46
N LEU A 136 9.58 7.47 18.07
CA LEU A 136 10.89 6.83 18.18
C LEU A 136 11.94 7.46 17.26
N SER A 137 11.52 7.96 16.10
CA SER A 137 12.40 8.58 15.10
C SER A 137 12.90 9.98 15.47
N LEU A 138 12.18 10.70 16.30
CA LEU A 138 12.57 12.04 16.76
C LEU A 138 13.76 11.97 17.73
N ALA A 139 14.61 12.97 17.72
CA ALA A 139 15.58 13.19 18.77
C ALA A 139 14.88 13.55 20.11
N GLU A 140 15.57 13.36 21.24
CA GLU A 140 15.06 13.85 22.55
C GLU A 140 14.81 15.35 22.48
N GLY A 141 13.64 15.79 22.95
CA GLY A 141 13.18 17.17 22.80
C GLY A 141 12.63 17.52 21.40
N GLY A 142 12.68 16.59 20.45
CA GLY A 142 12.14 16.77 19.11
C GLY A 142 10.63 17.00 19.11
N SER A 143 10.14 17.81 18.18
CA SER A 143 8.74 18.27 18.15
C SER A 143 7.93 17.63 17.05
N LEU A 144 6.66 17.35 17.32
CA LEU A 144 5.65 16.93 16.34
C LEU A 144 4.57 18.01 16.18
N LEU A 145 4.22 18.30 14.92
CA LEU A 145 2.96 18.92 14.53
C LEU A 145 2.13 17.87 13.79
N ALA A 146 0.96 17.55 14.30
CA ALA A 146 0.09 16.52 13.74
C ALA A 146 -1.29 17.07 13.40
N ALA A 147 -1.69 17.05 12.13
CA ALA A 147 -3.00 17.48 11.67
C ALA A 147 -3.88 16.26 11.35
N PHE A 148 -5.09 16.28 11.90
CA PHE A 148 -6.09 15.24 11.70
C PHE A 148 -7.38 15.83 11.16
N GLU A 149 -7.96 15.18 10.16
CA GLU A 149 -9.34 15.44 9.76
C GLU A 149 -10.31 14.58 10.55
N GLY A 150 -11.54 15.08 10.72
CA GLY A 150 -12.63 14.37 11.36
C GLY A 150 -12.85 14.79 12.80
N ASP A 151 -13.17 13.83 13.70
CA ASP A 151 -13.49 14.09 15.09
C ASP A 151 -12.24 14.46 15.92
N PRO A 152 -12.15 15.70 16.44
CA PRO A 152 -11.01 16.17 17.22
C PRO A 152 -10.77 15.38 18.51
N ASP A 153 -11.82 14.88 19.15
CA ASP A 153 -11.70 14.16 20.42
C ASP A 153 -11.22 12.72 20.21
N ALA A 154 -11.66 12.09 19.12
CA ALA A 154 -11.11 10.79 18.69
C ALA A 154 -9.63 10.92 18.31
N ALA A 155 -9.24 11.97 17.57
CA ALA A 155 -7.86 12.25 17.21
C ALA A 155 -6.99 12.51 18.46
N LEU A 156 -7.48 13.29 19.43
CA LEU A 156 -6.78 13.53 20.69
C LEU A 156 -6.58 12.25 21.51
N LYS A 157 -7.60 11.37 21.56
CA LYS A 157 -7.48 10.05 22.21
C LYS A 157 -6.40 9.22 21.54
N THR A 158 -6.36 9.21 20.20
CA THR A 158 -5.34 8.48 19.41
C THR A 158 -3.94 9.01 19.73
N MET A 159 -3.73 10.32 19.68
CA MET A 159 -2.45 10.94 20.01
C MET A 159 -1.97 10.57 21.43
N ARG A 160 -2.87 10.60 22.42
CA ARG A 160 -2.57 10.30 23.83
C ARG A 160 -2.24 8.84 24.11
N LEU A 161 -2.50 7.91 23.17
CA LEU A 161 -2.07 6.52 23.31
C LEU A 161 -0.54 6.38 23.17
N VAL A 162 0.10 7.29 22.42
CA VAL A 162 1.55 7.27 22.15
C VAL A 162 2.29 8.37 22.91
N TRP A 163 1.76 9.59 22.84
CA TRP A 163 2.43 10.80 23.32
C TRP A 163 2.03 11.12 24.77
N PRO A 164 2.99 11.24 25.71
CA PRO A 164 2.70 11.55 27.12
C PRO A 164 1.97 12.89 27.30
N THR A 165 2.36 13.90 26.51
CA THR A 165 1.77 15.24 26.55
C THR A 165 1.40 15.67 25.13
N VAL A 166 0.13 16.06 24.96
CA VAL A 166 -0.44 16.54 23.69
C VAL A 166 -1.19 17.84 23.94
N HIS A 167 -0.84 18.87 23.21
CA HIS A 167 -1.51 20.16 23.21
C HIS A 167 -2.32 20.34 21.93
N VAL A 168 -3.57 20.81 22.06
CA VAL A 168 -4.36 21.26 20.91
C VAL A 168 -3.80 22.62 20.50
N ALA A 169 -3.10 22.70 19.38
CA ALA A 169 -2.53 23.94 18.88
C ALA A 169 -3.59 24.78 18.17
N ARG A 170 -4.47 24.14 17.38
CA ARG A 170 -5.53 24.83 16.63
C ARG A 170 -6.69 23.89 16.33
N ARG A 171 -7.92 24.45 16.35
CA ARG A 171 -9.14 23.78 15.85
C ARG A 171 -9.65 24.52 14.62
N ALA A 172 -9.89 23.80 13.53
CA ALA A 172 -10.54 24.29 12.33
C ALA A 172 -11.86 23.52 12.11
N LYS A 173 -12.69 23.94 11.16
CA LYS A 173 -14.01 23.34 10.92
C LYS A 173 -13.96 21.84 10.60
N HIS A 174 -12.91 21.39 9.92
CA HIS A 174 -12.79 20.01 9.41
C HIS A 174 -11.49 19.32 9.82
N ALA A 175 -10.61 20.01 10.54
CA ALA A 175 -9.34 19.47 10.97
C ALA A 175 -8.93 20.04 12.34
N VAL A 176 -8.05 19.32 13.03
CA VAL A 176 -7.44 19.74 14.30
C VAL A 176 -5.93 19.56 14.19
N LEU A 177 -5.19 20.53 14.72
CA LEU A 177 -3.74 20.49 14.84
C LEU A 177 -3.32 20.25 16.28
N PHE A 178 -2.46 19.28 16.46
CA PHE A 178 -1.82 18.98 17.74
C PHE A 178 -0.34 19.32 17.70
N ARG A 179 0.18 19.74 18.85
CA ARG A 179 1.61 19.88 19.11
C ARG A 179 2.01 18.93 20.24
N ALA A 180 3.11 18.21 20.01
CA ALA A 180 3.69 17.33 21.03
C ALA A 180 5.23 17.39 20.96
N VAL A 181 5.90 16.98 22.04
CA VAL A 181 7.36 16.95 22.14
C VAL A 181 7.77 15.58 22.65
N ARG A 182 8.76 14.96 22.03
CA ARG A 182 9.35 13.71 22.53
C ARG A 182 10.06 13.98 23.85
N ARG A 183 9.71 13.19 24.88
CA ARG A 183 10.37 13.20 26.19
C ARG A 183 10.42 11.77 26.72
N GLY A 184 11.64 11.22 26.76
CA GLY A 184 11.86 9.86 27.24
C GLY A 184 11.17 8.79 26.37
N GLU A 185 10.70 7.73 27.01
CA GLU A 185 10.05 6.62 26.33
C GLU A 185 8.57 6.94 25.98
N PRO A 186 8.04 6.36 24.89
CA PRO A 186 6.63 6.54 24.54
C PRO A 186 5.73 5.97 25.64
N ARG A 187 4.54 6.56 25.81
CA ARG A 187 3.59 6.14 26.85
C ARG A 187 3.23 4.66 26.78
N LYS A 188 3.13 4.12 25.59
CA LYS A 188 2.87 2.70 25.32
C LYS A 188 3.34 2.33 23.92
N THR A 189 4.22 1.35 23.85
CA THR A 189 4.64 0.74 22.58
C THR A 189 3.83 -0.52 22.34
N ARG A 190 3.34 -0.73 21.13
CA ARG A 190 2.63 -1.93 20.68
C ARG A 190 3.17 -2.39 19.34
N SER A 191 3.33 -3.68 19.17
CA SER A 191 3.45 -4.25 17.84
C SER A 191 2.05 -4.44 17.25
N PHE A 192 1.85 -3.94 16.05
CA PHE A 192 0.64 -4.18 15.28
C PHE A 192 0.84 -5.23 14.19
N ALA A 193 2.04 -5.79 14.06
CA ALA A 193 2.26 -6.99 13.27
C ALA A 193 1.36 -8.11 13.79
N SER A 194 0.74 -8.85 12.90
CA SER A 194 -0.21 -9.91 13.29
C SER A 194 0.06 -11.18 12.52
N ASP A 195 0.21 -12.26 13.26
CA ASP A 195 0.29 -13.61 12.71
C ASP A 195 -1.12 -14.20 12.58
N TRP A 196 -1.34 -14.92 11.48
CA TRP A 196 -2.58 -15.63 11.18
C TRP A 196 -2.30 -16.83 10.27
N GLU A 197 -3.20 -17.80 10.24
CA GLU A 197 -3.03 -19.02 9.47
C GLU A 197 -3.78 -19.00 8.14
N ALA A 198 -3.15 -19.48 7.08
CA ALA A 198 -3.76 -19.77 5.78
C ALA A 198 -3.76 -21.27 5.52
N SER A 199 -4.83 -21.78 4.92
CA SER A 199 -4.87 -23.14 4.38
C SER A 199 -4.04 -23.23 3.12
N VAL A 200 -3.22 -24.26 3.01
CA VAL A 200 -2.36 -24.51 1.85
C VAL A 200 -3.12 -25.35 0.81
N PRO A 201 -3.06 -25.03 -0.50
CA PRO A 201 -3.49 -25.95 -1.54
C PRO A 201 -2.82 -27.32 -1.36
N GLY A 202 -3.60 -28.41 -1.41
CA GLY A 202 -3.10 -29.75 -1.14
C GLY A 202 -3.02 -30.16 0.33
N GLY A 203 -3.41 -29.29 1.27
CA GLY A 203 -3.57 -29.60 2.71
C GLY A 203 -2.50 -28.98 3.61
N GLY A 204 -2.86 -28.85 4.87
CA GLY A 204 -2.05 -28.19 5.89
C GLY A 204 -2.34 -26.70 6.06
N LYS A 205 -1.60 -26.06 6.96
CA LYS A 205 -1.67 -24.63 7.27
C LYS A 205 -0.28 -24.02 7.33
N VAL A 206 -0.19 -22.76 6.96
CA VAL A 206 1.03 -21.95 7.05
C VAL A 206 0.70 -20.65 7.77
N THR A 207 1.60 -20.22 8.65
CA THR A 207 1.48 -18.94 9.36
C THR A 207 2.05 -17.81 8.50
N PHE A 208 1.24 -16.79 8.31
CA PHE A 208 1.62 -15.53 7.68
C PHE A 208 1.65 -14.41 8.69
N THR A 209 2.60 -13.49 8.53
CA THR A 209 2.62 -12.20 9.22
C THR A 209 2.09 -11.13 8.28
N SER A 210 1.25 -10.23 8.78
CA SER A 210 0.86 -9.01 8.09
C SER A 210 1.15 -7.78 8.94
N LEU A 211 1.44 -6.66 8.28
CA LEU A 211 1.71 -5.36 8.90
C LEU A 211 0.53 -4.39 8.66
N PRO A 212 0.31 -3.39 9.53
CA PRO A 212 -0.68 -2.34 9.28
C PRO A 212 -0.44 -1.65 7.93
N GLY A 213 -1.48 -1.49 7.15
CA GLY A 213 -1.41 -0.99 5.78
C GLY A 213 -1.45 -2.07 4.71
N CYS A 214 -1.10 -3.31 5.02
CA CYS A 214 -1.31 -4.43 4.09
C CYS A 214 -2.80 -4.68 3.86
N PHE A 215 -3.15 -5.04 2.63
CA PHE A 215 -4.49 -5.54 2.32
C PHE A 215 -4.82 -6.79 3.15
N CYS A 216 -6.05 -6.87 3.66
CA CYS A 216 -6.49 -7.96 4.55
C CYS A 216 -5.56 -8.20 5.74
N HIS A 217 -5.06 -7.11 6.37
CA HIS A 217 -4.33 -7.21 7.62
C HIS A 217 -5.09 -8.05 8.66
N ARG A 218 -4.38 -8.98 9.34
CA ARG A 218 -4.85 -9.92 10.39
C ARG A 218 -5.65 -11.13 9.90
N ARG A 219 -5.84 -11.34 8.62
CA ARG A 219 -6.60 -12.48 8.09
C ARG A 219 -6.21 -12.83 6.66
N ALA A 220 -6.51 -14.07 6.27
CA ALA A 220 -6.44 -14.46 4.87
C ALA A 220 -7.50 -13.72 4.03
N ASP A 221 -7.16 -13.38 2.79
CA ASP A 221 -8.10 -12.93 1.76
C ASP A 221 -8.67 -14.15 1.03
N ASP A 222 -10.01 -14.30 1.04
CA ASP A 222 -10.68 -15.41 0.36
C ASP A 222 -10.48 -15.40 -1.16
N GLY A 223 -10.37 -14.19 -1.77
CA GLY A 223 -10.04 -14.04 -3.18
C GLY A 223 -8.62 -14.51 -3.48
N GLY A 224 -7.66 -14.11 -2.64
CA GLY A 224 -6.28 -14.58 -2.73
C GLY A 224 -6.15 -16.09 -2.53
N LEU A 225 -6.90 -16.68 -1.58
CA LEU A 225 -6.92 -18.14 -1.41
C LEU A 225 -7.55 -18.85 -2.62
N ALA A 226 -8.63 -18.30 -3.20
CA ALA A 226 -9.23 -18.85 -4.41
C ALA A 226 -8.23 -18.84 -5.59
N LEU A 227 -7.49 -17.73 -5.74
CA LEU A 227 -6.46 -17.57 -6.76
C LEU A 227 -5.32 -18.56 -6.55
N ALA A 228 -4.81 -18.70 -5.31
CA ALA A 228 -3.74 -19.64 -4.98
C ALA A 228 -4.13 -21.11 -5.26
N GLU A 229 -5.38 -21.50 -4.98
CA GLU A 229 -5.88 -22.85 -5.26
C GLU A 229 -5.96 -23.16 -6.76
N ILE A 230 -6.36 -22.20 -7.59
CA ILE A 230 -6.40 -22.37 -9.04
C ILE A 230 -4.98 -22.34 -9.61
N ALA A 231 -4.13 -21.43 -9.13
CA ALA A 231 -2.73 -21.36 -9.57
C ALA A 231 -1.93 -22.63 -9.21
N ALA A 232 -2.20 -23.25 -8.06
CA ALA A 232 -1.60 -24.54 -7.70
C ALA A 232 -1.95 -25.67 -8.70
N ARG A 233 -3.18 -25.68 -9.24
CA ARG A 233 -3.55 -26.63 -10.31
C ARG A 233 -2.81 -26.39 -11.62
N GLU A 234 -2.53 -25.13 -11.98
CA GLU A 234 -1.68 -24.82 -13.15
C GLU A 234 -0.26 -25.34 -12.92
N VAL A 235 0.28 -25.19 -11.70
CA VAL A 235 1.59 -25.74 -11.33
C VAL A 235 1.62 -27.26 -11.47
N GLU A 236 0.58 -27.97 -10.98
CA GLU A 236 0.44 -29.42 -11.13
C GLU A 236 0.38 -29.82 -12.63
N ALA A 237 -0.36 -29.04 -13.44
CA ALA A 237 -0.45 -29.28 -14.88
C ALA A 237 0.89 -29.04 -15.59
N PHE A 238 1.66 -28.01 -15.23
CA PHE A 238 3.01 -27.79 -15.75
C PHE A 238 3.95 -28.95 -15.40
N ALA A 239 3.92 -29.41 -14.15
CA ALA A 239 4.72 -30.56 -13.72
C ALA A 239 4.34 -31.84 -14.47
N ALA A 240 3.05 -32.12 -14.67
CA ALA A 240 2.56 -33.28 -15.41
C ALA A 240 2.94 -33.24 -16.90
N GLN A 241 3.14 -32.06 -17.47
CA GLN A 241 3.65 -31.84 -18.84
C GLN A 241 5.18 -31.89 -18.92
N GLY A 242 5.88 -32.24 -17.85
CA GLY A 242 7.34 -32.37 -17.82
C GLY A 242 8.09 -31.03 -17.70
N ALA A 243 7.45 -29.98 -17.21
CA ALA A 243 8.15 -28.72 -16.94
C ALA A 243 9.26 -28.94 -15.92
N SER A 244 10.46 -28.41 -16.19
CA SER A 244 11.61 -28.45 -15.28
C SER A 244 11.79 -27.16 -14.49
N ARG A 245 11.09 -26.09 -14.88
CA ARG A 245 11.17 -24.77 -14.24
C ARG A 245 9.81 -24.09 -14.18
N LEU A 246 9.68 -23.15 -13.24
CA LEU A 246 8.53 -22.25 -13.13
C LEU A 246 9.04 -20.85 -12.77
N ASN A 247 8.78 -19.87 -13.62
CA ASN A 247 8.98 -18.46 -13.29
C ASN A 247 7.61 -17.86 -12.96
N LEU A 248 7.40 -17.51 -11.69
CA LEU A 248 6.13 -17.03 -11.14
C LEU A 248 6.22 -15.54 -10.83
N LEU A 249 5.24 -14.77 -11.31
CA LEU A 249 5.05 -13.36 -10.99
C LEU A 249 3.74 -13.16 -10.22
N ASP A 250 3.83 -12.64 -9.00
CA ASP A 250 2.67 -12.20 -8.19
C ASP A 250 2.67 -10.67 -8.10
N MET A 251 1.72 -10.04 -8.77
CA MET A 251 1.59 -8.59 -8.78
C MET A 251 0.45 -8.13 -7.86
N GLY A 252 0.74 -7.11 -7.03
CA GLY A 252 -0.11 -6.73 -5.90
C GLY A 252 -0.06 -7.80 -4.82
N CYS A 253 1.15 -8.30 -4.53
CA CYS A 253 1.35 -9.50 -3.71
C CYS A 253 0.90 -9.35 -2.25
N GLY A 254 0.71 -8.11 -1.75
CA GLY A 254 0.41 -7.87 -0.35
C GLY A 254 1.48 -8.48 0.57
N CYS A 255 1.08 -9.30 1.52
CA CYS A 255 2.01 -10.02 2.39
C CYS A 255 2.61 -11.29 1.73
N GLY A 256 2.45 -11.47 0.42
CA GLY A 256 2.96 -12.60 -0.35
C GLY A 256 2.07 -13.84 -0.33
N LEU A 257 0.81 -13.73 0.09
CA LEU A 257 -0.07 -14.89 0.30
C LEU A 257 -0.14 -15.79 -0.93
N VAL A 258 -0.46 -15.24 -2.11
CA VAL A 258 -0.71 -16.03 -3.32
C VAL A 258 0.61 -16.60 -3.85
N GLY A 259 1.60 -15.75 -4.12
CA GLY A 259 2.87 -16.16 -4.68
C GLY A 259 3.59 -17.22 -3.84
N LEU A 260 3.61 -17.04 -2.52
CA LEU A 260 4.27 -18.00 -1.61
C LEU A 260 3.53 -19.34 -1.53
N LEU A 261 2.18 -19.35 -1.52
CA LEU A 261 1.41 -20.60 -1.55
C LEU A 261 1.59 -21.35 -2.88
N VAL A 262 1.68 -20.64 -4.00
CA VAL A 262 1.93 -21.23 -5.32
C VAL A 262 3.36 -21.76 -5.44
N ALA A 263 4.35 -21.05 -4.94
CA ALA A 263 5.73 -21.52 -4.89
C ALA A 263 5.88 -22.75 -3.97
N ASP A 264 5.14 -22.80 -2.85
CA ASP A 264 5.08 -24.00 -2.01
C ASP A 264 4.44 -25.18 -2.74
N ALA A 265 3.39 -24.96 -3.52
CA ALA A 265 2.80 -26.00 -4.38
C ALA A 265 3.81 -26.52 -5.40
N ALA A 266 4.59 -25.64 -6.04
CA ALA A 266 5.65 -26.05 -6.96
C ALA A 266 6.73 -26.92 -6.30
N ARG A 267 7.13 -26.57 -5.06
CA ARG A 267 8.05 -27.37 -4.26
C ARG A 267 7.48 -28.77 -3.95
N ARG A 268 6.19 -28.89 -3.66
CA ARG A 268 5.52 -30.17 -3.37
C ARG A 268 5.44 -31.10 -4.57
N VAL A 269 5.28 -30.56 -5.77
CA VAL A 269 5.30 -31.35 -7.01
C VAL A 269 6.71 -31.50 -7.59
N HIS A 270 7.73 -31.15 -6.81
CA HIS A 270 9.16 -31.33 -7.14
C HIS A 270 9.58 -30.63 -8.43
N LEU A 271 9.05 -29.42 -8.71
CA LEU A 271 9.59 -28.56 -9.76
C LEU A 271 10.97 -28.02 -9.33
N PRO A 272 12.08 -28.47 -9.96
CA PRO A 272 13.42 -28.27 -9.41
C PRO A 272 13.91 -26.81 -9.49
N GLN A 273 13.38 -26.03 -10.42
CA GLN A 273 13.76 -24.64 -10.64
C GLN A 273 12.53 -23.74 -10.59
N THR A 274 12.21 -23.24 -9.40
CA THR A 274 11.12 -22.27 -9.22
C THR A 274 11.71 -20.93 -8.82
N SER A 275 11.43 -19.88 -9.61
CA SER A 275 11.71 -18.49 -9.26
C SER A 275 10.40 -17.76 -8.95
N LEU A 276 10.42 -16.91 -7.91
CA LEU A 276 9.27 -16.13 -7.47
C LEU A 276 9.63 -14.66 -7.46
N THR A 277 8.87 -13.85 -8.18
CA THR A 277 8.93 -12.39 -8.13
C THR A 277 7.63 -11.86 -7.52
N LEU A 278 7.74 -11.07 -6.46
CA LEU A 278 6.64 -10.45 -5.73
C LEU A 278 6.71 -8.93 -5.92
N ILE A 279 5.63 -8.33 -6.42
CA ILE A 279 5.55 -6.87 -6.65
C ILE A 279 4.39 -6.31 -5.84
N ASP A 280 4.62 -5.18 -5.16
CA ASP A 280 3.57 -4.38 -4.53
C ASP A 280 3.99 -2.90 -4.51
N SER A 281 3.02 -2.00 -4.51
CA SER A 281 3.29 -0.56 -4.38
C SER A 281 3.53 -0.13 -2.93
N HIS A 282 3.15 -0.95 -1.95
CA HIS A 282 3.17 -0.59 -0.54
C HIS A 282 4.39 -1.19 0.18
N ALA A 283 5.26 -0.34 0.71
CA ALA A 283 6.53 -0.76 1.34
C ALA A 283 6.32 -1.77 2.50
N ARG A 284 5.25 -1.65 3.28
CA ARG A 284 4.94 -2.61 4.35
C ARG A 284 4.41 -3.94 3.81
N ALA A 285 3.78 -3.96 2.66
CA ALA A 285 3.40 -5.20 1.98
C ALA A 285 4.65 -5.97 1.56
N ILE A 286 5.60 -5.32 0.93
CA ILE A 286 6.89 -5.89 0.55
C ILE A 286 7.67 -6.39 1.78
N GLU A 287 7.68 -5.63 2.89
CA GLU A 287 8.33 -6.08 4.13
C GLU A 287 7.62 -7.32 4.73
N ALA A 288 6.30 -7.34 4.75
CA ALA A 288 5.53 -8.52 5.19
C ALA A 288 5.80 -9.74 4.28
N ALA A 289 5.84 -9.55 2.96
CA ALA A 289 6.19 -10.59 2.00
C ALA A 289 7.60 -11.14 2.23
N ARG A 290 8.57 -10.27 2.52
CA ARG A 290 9.95 -10.65 2.88
C ARG A 290 10.00 -11.53 4.14
N LEU A 291 9.28 -11.13 5.19
CA LEU A 291 9.19 -11.90 6.44
C LEU A 291 8.57 -13.28 6.21
N ASN A 292 7.51 -13.35 5.42
CA ASN A 292 6.81 -14.60 5.11
C ASN A 292 7.63 -15.51 4.18
N ALA A 293 8.29 -14.96 3.18
CA ALA A 293 9.20 -15.70 2.31
C ALA A 293 10.33 -16.35 3.12
N ALA A 294 10.96 -15.59 4.01
CA ALA A 294 12.00 -16.09 4.91
C ALA A 294 11.46 -17.19 5.86
N ARG A 295 10.27 -17.00 6.47
CA ARG A 295 9.62 -17.99 7.34
C ARG A 295 9.35 -19.32 6.62
N MET A 296 8.91 -19.24 5.35
CA MET A 296 8.62 -20.44 4.55
C MET A 296 9.87 -21.05 3.89
N GLY A 297 11.04 -20.40 3.97
CA GLY A 297 12.25 -20.82 3.29
C GLY A 297 12.11 -20.80 1.76
N ILE A 298 11.33 -19.84 1.22
CA ILE A 298 11.10 -19.64 -0.21
C ILE A 298 11.84 -18.40 -0.67
N PRO A 299 12.90 -18.52 -1.49
CA PRO A 299 13.56 -17.37 -2.08
C PRO A 299 12.60 -16.60 -2.99
N ALA A 300 12.56 -15.28 -2.85
CA ALA A 300 11.75 -14.41 -3.68
C ALA A 300 12.48 -13.11 -4.01
N GLU A 301 12.36 -12.66 -5.24
CA GLU A 301 12.68 -11.30 -5.64
C GLU A 301 11.54 -10.39 -5.22
N LEU A 302 11.86 -9.30 -4.52
CA LEU A 302 10.88 -8.36 -3.98
C LEU A 302 11.03 -7.00 -4.67
N ILE A 303 9.96 -6.50 -5.29
CA ILE A 303 9.97 -5.26 -6.05
C ILE A 303 8.92 -4.31 -5.47
N LEU A 304 9.37 -3.13 -5.03
CA LEU A 304 8.49 -2.04 -4.63
C LEU A 304 8.24 -1.15 -5.85
N ALA A 305 7.07 -1.26 -6.47
CA ALA A 305 6.71 -0.50 -7.66
C ALA A 305 5.19 -0.33 -7.79
N ASP A 306 4.74 0.80 -8.34
CA ASP A 306 3.32 1.12 -8.57
C ASP A 306 2.92 1.08 -10.05
N ASP A 307 3.87 0.88 -10.95
CA ASP A 307 3.70 0.82 -12.41
C ASP A 307 3.99 -0.58 -12.99
N GLY A 308 4.07 -1.58 -12.11
CA GLY A 308 4.26 -2.98 -12.46
C GLY A 308 5.73 -3.40 -12.58
N LEU A 309 5.97 -4.44 -13.37
CA LEU A 309 7.30 -5.00 -13.58
C LEU A 309 8.15 -4.06 -14.48
N PRO A 310 9.46 -3.87 -14.21
CA PRO A 310 10.35 -3.12 -15.09
C PRO A 310 10.21 -3.50 -16.56
N ARG A 311 10.19 -2.51 -17.46
CA ARG A 311 9.81 -2.70 -18.87
C ARG A 311 10.73 -3.65 -19.66
N GLY A 312 11.98 -3.82 -19.23
CA GLY A 312 12.94 -4.72 -19.87
C GLY A 312 12.67 -6.21 -19.65
N ARG A 313 11.81 -6.58 -18.73
CA ARG A 313 11.48 -7.98 -18.41
C ARG A 313 10.28 -8.46 -19.23
N VAL A 314 10.55 -8.97 -20.42
CA VAL A 314 9.53 -9.38 -21.42
C VAL A 314 9.63 -10.88 -21.69
N GLY A 315 8.50 -11.59 -21.57
CA GLY A 315 8.45 -13.02 -21.92
C GLY A 315 9.24 -13.93 -20.97
N GLU A 316 9.45 -13.49 -19.72
CA GLU A 316 10.25 -14.24 -18.75
C GLU A 316 9.45 -15.23 -17.91
N PHE A 317 8.15 -14.98 -17.72
CA PHE A 317 7.32 -15.71 -16.76
C PHE A 317 6.44 -16.77 -17.41
N ASP A 318 6.27 -17.87 -16.70
CA ASP A 318 5.39 -18.98 -17.06
C ASP A 318 3.96 -18.75 -16.52
N LEU A 319 3.86 -18.17 -15.31
CA LEU A 319 2.63 -17.96 -14.60
C LEU A 319 2.60 -16.55 -13.98
N PHE A 320 1.52 -15.82 -14.25
CA PHE A 320 1.18 -14.56 -13.61
C PHE A 320 -0.03 -14.77 -12.70
N VAL A 321 0.02 -14.25 -11.48
CA VAL A 321 -1.12 -14.17 -10.57
C VAL A 321 -1.32 -12.73 -10.12
N GLY A 322 -2.58 -12.29 -9.99
CA GLY A 322 -2.89 -10.95 -9.52
C GLY A 322 -4.29 -10.85 -8.93
N ASN A 323 -4.40 -10.06 -7.86
CA ASN A 323 -5.66 -9.69 -7.22
C ASN A 323 -5.82 -8.16 -7.30
N PRO A 324 -6.11 -7.61 -8.48
CA PRO A 324 -6.15 -6.18 -8.69
C PRO A 324 -7.29 -5.52 -7.91
N PRO A 325 -7.11 -4.30 -7.37
CA PRO A 325 -8.19 -3.56 -6.73
C PRO A 325 -9.25 -3.13 -7.75
N TYR A 326 -10.54 -3.18 -7.36
CA TYR A 326 -11.70 -2.91 -8.23
C TYR A 326 -12.14 -1.45 -8.28
N TYR A 327 -11.50 -0.57 -7.47
CA TYR A 327 -11.73 0.87 -7.50
C TYR A 327 -10.86 1.52 -8.60
N SER A 328 -11.03 2.82 -8.84
CA SER A 328 -10.33 3.60 -9.89
C SER A 328 -10.71 3.25 -11.32
N ASP A 329 -11.98 2.89 -11.56
CA ASP A 329 -12.49 2.58 -12.89
C ASP A 329 -11.60 1.58 -13.67
N TYR A 330 -11.09 0.56 -12.97
CA TYR A 330 -10.20 -0.50 -13.48
C TYR A 330 -8.82 -0.04 -14.01
N ARG A 331 -8.42 1.22 -13.88
CA ARG A 331 -7.10 1.69 -14.35
C ARG A 331 -5.92 0.93 -13.74
N ILE A 332 -6.01 0.57 -12.46
CA ILE A 332 -4.98 -0.24 -11.80
C ILE A 332 -5.00 -1.67 -12.36
N ALA A 333 -6.19 -2.25 -12.57
CA ALA A 333 -6.32 -3.58 -13.16
C ALA A 333 -5.76 -3.62 -14.60
N GLU A 334 -5.85 -2.53 -15.35
CA GLU A 334 -5.23 -2.40 -16.67
C GLU A 334 -3.70 -2.49 -16.59
N VAL A 335 -3.06 -1.83 -15.63
CA VAL A 335 -1.62 -1.96 -15.38
C VAL A 335 -1.22 -3.41 -15.06
N PHE A 336 -2.07 -4.14 -14.30
CA PHE A 336 -1.85 -5.57 -14.02
C PHE A 336 -1.89 -6.40 -15.30
N LEU A 337 -2.91 -6.21 -16.14
CA LEU A 337 -3.09 -7.00 -17.37
C LEU A 337 -2.06 -6.66 -18.45
N GLU A 338 -1.70 -5.38 -18.61
CA GLU A 338 -0.60 -4.96 -19.48
C GLU A 338 0.73 -5.59 -19.05
N THR A 339 1.01 -5.54 -17.75
CA THR A 339 2.21 -6.16 -17.16
C THR A 339 2.18 -7.66 -17.36
N ALA A 340 1.08 -8.35 -17.09
CA ALA A 340 0.93 -9.78 -17.30
C ALA A 340 1.18 -10.18 -18.75
N TYR A 341 0.54 -9.48 -19.71
CA TYR A 341 0.68 -9.78 -21.13
C TYR A 341 2.12 -9.60 -21.61
N ARG A 342 2.81 -8.56 -21.16
CA ARG A 342 4.19 -8.28 -21.52
C ARG A 342 5.17 -9.27 -20.88
N ALA A 343 4.96 -9.57 -19.59
CA ALA A 343 5.88 -10.38 -18.78
C ALA A 343 5.81 -11.88 -19.08
N LEU A 344 4.63 -12.40 -19.43
CA LEU A 344 4.44 -13.81 -19.75
C LEU A 344 5.12 -14.17 -21.07
N ARG A 345 5.71 -15.38 -21.16
CA ARG A 345 6.15 -15.96 -22.43
C ARG A 345 4.95 -16.45 -23.26
N PRO A 346 5.09 -16.67 -24.58
CA PRO A 346 4.07 -17.40 -25.35
C PRO A 346 3.74 -18.74 -24.67
N GLY A 347 2.45 -19.06 -24.53
CA GLY A 347 1.95 -20.20 -23.77
C GLY A 347 1.93 -20.01 -22.25
N GLY A 348 2.41 -18.88 -21.72
CA GLY A 348 2.32 -18.55 -20.30
C GLY A 348 0.87 -18.22 -19.86
N VAL A 349 0.55 -18.48 -18.60
CA VAL A 349 -0.80 -18.39 -18.04
C VAL A 349 -0.95 -17.13 -17.18
N CYS A 350 -2.02 -16.36 -17.45
CA CYS A 350 -2.46 -15.24 -16.62
C CYS A 350 -3.67 -15.67 -15.78
N LEU A 351 -3.58 -15.49 -14.45
CA LEU A 351 -4.67 -15.68 -13.53
C LEU A 351 -4.94 -14.38 -12.77
N SER A 352 -6.16 -13.87 -12.86
CA SER A 352 -6.61 -12.74 -12.05
C SER A 352 -7.88 -13.09 -11.29
N VAL A 353 -8.04 -12.59 -10.06
CA VAL A 353 -9.23 -12.87 -9.23
C VAL A 353 -10.07 -11.63 -9.04
N VAL A 354 -11.40 -11.81 -9.12
CA VAL A 354 -12.39 -10.76 -8.90
C VAL A 354 -13.61 -11.32 -8.16
N LYS A 355 -14.37 -10.43 -7.51
CA LYS A 355 -15.64 -10.85 -6.88
C LYS A 355 -16.69 -11.24 -7.92
N THR A 356 -16.79 -10.47 -9.00
CA THR A 356 -17.69 -10.73 -10.15
C THR A 356 -16.92 -10.49 -11.44
N ALA A 357 -17.11 -11.34 -12.44
CA ALA A 357 -16.35 -11.29 -13.68
C ALA A 357 -16.66 -10.07 -14.58
N THR A 358 -17.83 -9.47 -14.45
CA THR A 358 -18.41 -8.48 -15.38
C THR A 358 -17.52 -7.28 -15.71
N GLY A 359 -16.68 -6.83 -14.77
CA GLY A 359 -15.83 -5.67 -15.01
C GLY A 359 -14.45 -6.02 -15.57
N LEU A 360 -13.80 -7.05 -15.03
CA LEU A 360 -12.41 -7.40 -15.40
C LEU A 360 -12.35 -8.31 -16.64
N LEU A 361 -13.37 -9.15 -16.87
CA LEU A 361 -13.38 -10.11 -17.99
C LEU A 361 -13.19 -9.42 -19.35
N PRO A 362 -13.98 -8.39 -19.74
CA PRO A 362 -13.78 -7.72 -21.01
C PRO A 362 -12.39 -7.08 -21.14
N LEU A 363 -11.86 -6.54 -20.05
CA LEU A 363 -10.53 -5.93 -20.04
C LEU A 363 -9.45 -7.00 -20.24
N GLN A 364 -9.55 -8.16 -19.57
CA GLN A 364 -8.60 -9.27 -19.76
C GLN A 364 -8.65 -9.83 -21.17
N GLU A 365 -9.85 -9.95 -21.79
CA GLU A 365 -10.01 -10.38 -23.18
C GLU A 365 -9.41 -9.40 -24.20
N THR A 366 -9.32 -8.11 -23.86
CA THR A 366 -8.64 -7.12 -24.71
C THR A 366 -7.15 -7.46 -24.89
N TYR A 367 -6.48 -7.94 -23.85
CA TYR A 367 -5.06 -8.33 -23.90
C TYR A 367 -4.85 -9.78 -24.40
N PHE A 368 -5.67 -10.73 -23.94
CA PHE A 368 -5.46 -12.16 -24.13
C PHE A 368 -6.40 -12.81 -25.14
N LYS A 369 -7.33 -12.07 -25.75
CA LYS A 369 -8.40 -12.50 -26.68
C LYS A 369 -9.49 -13.35 -26.03
N THR A 370 -9.14 -14.27 -25.13
CA THR A 370 -10.10 -15.15 -24.43
C THR A 370 -9.74 -15.27 -22.96
N ALA A 371 -10.77 -15.43 -22.10
CA ALA A 371 -10.58 -15.72 -20.69
C ALA A 371 -11.65 -16.73 -20.22
N GLU A 372 -11.19 -17.80 -19.59
CA GLU A 372 -12.05 -18.77 -18.89
C GLU A 372 -12.40 -18.22 -17.50
N VAL A 373 -13.67 -18.38 -17.08
CA VAL A 373 -14.14 -17.98 -15.76
C VAL A 373 -14.27 -19.19 -14.85
N ILE A 374 -13.41 -19.32 -13.86
CA ILE A 374 -13.39 -20.43 -12.89
C ILE A 374 -13.93 -19.91 -11.55
N LYS A 375 -15.07 -20.45 -11.09
CA LYS A 375 -15.65 -20.08 -9.79
C LYS A 375 -14.99 -20.83 -8.65
N ARG A 376 -14.49 -20.09 -7.65
CA ARG A 376 -13.86 -20.66 -6.45
C ARG A 376 -14.11 -19.76 -5.23
N ARG A 377 -14.46 -20.31 -4.07
CA ARG A 377 -14.69 -19.59 -2.79
C ARG A 377 -15.62 -18.36 -2.91
N GLY A 378 -16.57 -18.40 -3.85
CA GLY A 378 -17.47 -17.25 -4.11
C GLY A 378 -16.81 -16.09 -4.86
N TYR A 379 -15.66 -16.33 -5.50
CA TYR A 379 -14.96 -15.45 -6.42
C TYR A 379 -14.89 -16.06 -7.82
N CYS A 380 -14.53 -15.23 -8.80
CA CYS A 380 -14.22 -15.63 -10.17
C CYS A 380 -12.71 -15.47 -10.38
N VAL A 381 -12.03 -16.55 -10.73
CA VAL A 381 -10.66 -16.52 -11.23
C VAL A 381 -10.76 -16.54 -12.75
N LEU A 382 -10.19 -15.52 -13.39
CA LEU A 382 -10.11 -15.39 -14.83
C LEU A 382 -8.79 -15.98 -15.30
N ARG A 383 -8.84 -16.97 -16.17
CA ARG A 383 -7.69 -17.67 -16.73
C ARG A 383 -7.54 -17.34 -18.21
N SER A 384 -6.39 -16.87 -18.60
CA SER A 384 -6.02 -16.63 -20.01
C SER A 384 -4.63 -17.20 -20.31
N VAL A 385 -4.39 -17.47 -21.59
CA VAL A 385 -3.07 -17.93 -22.07
C VAL A 385 -2.55 -16.90 -23.05
N ARG A 386 -1.27 -16.52 -22.92
CA ARG A 386 -0.62 -15.66 -23.88
C ARG A 386 -0.39 -16.41 -25.21
N ALA A 387 -0.92 -15.88 -26.29
CA ALA A 387 -0.71 -16.41 -27.65
C ALA A 387 0.74 -16.25 -28.13
#